data_400dc365be6325b5ea85f17a07d696c5
#
_entry.id   400dc365be6325b5ea85f17a07d696c5
#
_cell.length_a   1.000
_cell.length_b   1.000
_cell.length_c   1.000
_cell.angle_alpha   90.00
_cell.angle_beta   90.00
_cell.angle_gamma   90.00
#
_symmetry.space_group_name_H-M   'P 1'
#
loop_
_entity.id
_entity.type
_entity.pdbx_description
1 polymer ?
#
loop_
_entity_poly.entity_id
_entity_poly.type
_entity_poly.pdbx_seq_one_letter_code
_entity_poly.pdbx_strand_id
1 'polypeptide(L)'
;MDSEATHTPGSIKLKKDLSYDAVNLALEGEWQRATEVNRSILKLFSDDVEAMNRLVKALIELGSYEEACAVLDKACELAPYNNIAKKHRVRLCQLVADADAGNLDPAKQNKKTAGAPQIFIEESGKSGSTIIRYTKGNKAVRGLSASEQVAFSRYKNTVTVRTLDGQLIGQVEPK
;
A
#
# COMPACT_ATOMS: atom_id res chain seq x y z
N MET A 1 -17.11 -13.74 -27.85
CA MET A 1 -16.11 -14.65 -28.47
C MET A 1 -14.73 -14.04 -28.30
N ASP A 2 -14.08 -14.08 -27.15
CA ASP A 2 -12.70 -13.55 -26.95
C ASP A 2 -12.05 -14.10 -25.67
N SER A 3 -12.41 -15.32 -25.26
CA SER A 3 -11.93 -15.94 -24.03
C SER A 3 -10.68 -16.82 -24.20
N GLU A 4 -10.21 -17.08 -25.41
CA GLU A 4 -9.10 -18.02 -25.65
C GLU A 4 -7.72 -17.38 -25.73
N ALA A 5 -7.63 -16.07 -25.94
CA ALA A 5 -6.34 -15.37 -26.09
C ALA A 5 -5.54 -15.23 -24.76
N THR A 6 -6.19 -15.43 -23.63
CA THR A 6 -5.61 -15.17 -22.30
C THR A 6 -4.77 -16.30 -21.72
N HIS A 7 -4.82 -17.51 -22.33
CA HIS A 7 -4.19 -18.71 -21.77
C HIS A 7 -3.02 -19.25 -22.61
N THR A 8 -2.49 -18.47 -23.52
CA THR A 8 -1.27 -18.88 -24.24
C THR A 8 -0.04 -18.80 -23.32
N PRO A 9 0.97 -19.69 -23.49
CA PRO A 9 2.20 -19.62 -22.68
C PRO A 9 2.87 -18.24 -22.72
N GLY A 10 2.78 -17.53 -23.84
CA GLY A 10 3.28 -16.18 -24.02
C GLY A 10 2.53 -15.15 -23.18
N SER A 11 1.19 -15.22 -23.11
CA SER A 11 0.38 -14.30 -22.32
C SER A 11 0.57 -14.50 -20.81
N ILE A 12 0.76 -15.74 -20.36
CA ILE A 12 1.05 -16.08 -18.97
C ILE A 12 2.40 -15.51 -18.55
N LYS A 13 3.43 -15.66 -19.40
CA LYS A 13 4.76 -15.09 -19.16
C LYS A 13 4.69 -13.56 -19.08
N LEU A 14 4.03 -12.93 -20.06
CA LEU A 14 3.85 -11.48 -20.08
C LEU A 14 3.14 -10.97 -18.81
N LYS A 15 2.07 -11.65 -18.38
CA LYS A 15 1.37 -11.33 -17.12
C LYS A 15 2.31 -11.38 -15.92
N LYS A 16 3.15 -12.42 -15.84
CA LYS A 16 4.11 -12.60 -14.76
C LYS A 16 5.15 -11.48 -14.75
N ASP A 17 5.71 -11.14 -15.91
CA ASP A 17 6.71 -10.10 -16.06
C ASP A 17 6.13 -8.72 -15.67
N LEU A 18 4.96 -8.36 -16.20
CA LEU A 18 4.26 -7.11 -15.82
C LEU A 18 3.90 -7.08 -14.32
N SER A 19 3.50 -8.21 -13.75
CA SER A 19 3.19 -8.28 -12.31
C SER A 19 4.43 -8.06 -11.45
N TYR A 20 5.57 -8.58 -11.86
CA TYR A 20 6.86 -8.36 -11.20
C TYR A 20 7.25 -6.88 -11.27
N ASP A 21 7.14 -6.25 -12.45
CA ASP A 21 7.42 -4.82 -12.63
C ASP A 21 6.51 -3.94 -11.77
N ALA A 22 5.20 -4.25 -11.72
CA ALA A 22 4.26 -3.52 -10.89
C ALA A 22 4.60 -3.58 -9.40
N VAL A 23 5.09 -4.73 -8.93
CA VAL A 23 5.51 -4.91 -7.53
C VAL A 23 6.78 -4.13 -7.26
N ASN A 24 7.79 -4.18 -8.13
CA ASN A 24 9.03 -3.44 -7.97
C ASN A 24 8.80 -1.92 -7.93
N LEU A 25 8.00 -1.41 -8.87
CA LEU A 25 7.62 0.01 -8.89
C LEU A 25 6.90 0.43 -7.59
N ALA A 26 6.05 -0.42 -7.05
CA ALA A 26 5.40 -0.15 -5.77
C ALA A 26 6.38 -0.16 -4.59
N LEU A 27 7.39 -1.04 -4.59
CA LEU A 27 8.46 -1.07 -3.58
C LEU A 27 9.36 0.18 -3.66
N GLU A 28 9.58 0.70 -4.85
CA GLU A 28 10.32 1.94 -5.10
C GLU A 28 9.50 3.20 -4.78
N GLY A 29 8.20 3.05 -4.49
CA GLY A 29 7.28 4.18 -4.25
C GLY A 29 6.80 4.89 -5.52
N GLU A 30 7.09 4.32 -6.70
CA GLU A 30 6.71 4.83 -8.02
C GLU A 30 5.23 4.52 -8.33
N TRP A 31 4.33 5.04 -7.49
CA TRP A 31 2.91 4.68 -7.49
C TRP A 31 2.20 4.99 -8.80
N GLN A 32 2.58 6.10 -9.46
CA GLN A 32 2.03 6.48 -10.77
C GLN A 32 2.31 5.39 -11.82
N ARG A 33 3.57 4.99 -11.94
CA ARG A 33 4.00 3.95 -12.89
C ARG A 33 3.44 2.59 -12.53
N ALA A 34 3.39 2.26 -11.23
CA ALA A 34 2.73 1.04 -10.75
C ALA A 34 1.26 0.98 -11.15
N THR A 35 0.55 2.11 -11.10
CA THR A 35 -0.84 2.25 -11.57
C THR A 35 -0.96 1.94 -13.06
N GLU A 36 -0.11 2.53 -13.89
CA GLU A 36 -0.10 2.33 -15.35
C GLU A 36 0.15 0.86 -15.72
N VAL A 37 1.13 0.22 -15.08
CA VAL A 37 1.43 -1.21 -15.33
C VAL A 37 0.26 -2.10 -14.92
N ASN A 38 -0.34 -1.88 -13.73
CA ASN A 38 -1.51 -2.67 -13.32
C ASN A 38 -2.72 -2.45 -14.23
N ARG A 39 -2.95 -1.22 -14.72
CA ARG A 39 -4.00 -0.96 -15.73
C ARG A 39 -3.70 -1.70 -17.05
N SER A 40 -2.44 -1.79 -17.45
CA SER A 40 -2.04 -2.55 -18.65
C SER A 40 -2.30 -4.04 -18.47
N ILE A 41 -2.06 -4.59 -17.28
CA ILE A 41 -2.44 -5.98 -16.95
C ILE A 41 -3.95 -6.15 -17.08
N LEU A 42 -4.74 -5.24 -16.51
CA LEU A 42 -6.21 -5.34 -16.52
C LEU A 42 -6.84 -5.14 -17.91
N LYS A 43 -6.16 -4.45 -18.82
CA LYS A 43 -6.58 -4.41 -20.25
C LYS A 43 -6.48 -5.76 -20.94
N LEU A 44 -5.48 -6.56 -20.57
CA LEU A 44 -5.24 -7.89 -21.14
C LEU A 44 -5.96 -9.00 -20.36
N PHE A 45 -6.10 -8.83 -19.05
CA PHE A 45 -6.64 -9.79 -18.09
C PHE A 45 -7.64 -9.08 -17.18
N SER A 46 -8.83 -8.82 -17.70
CA SER A 46 -9.87 -7.98 -17.06
C SER A 46 -10.32 -8.46 -15.69
N ASP A 47 -10.16 -9.75 -15.40
CA ASP A 47 -10.64 -10.41 -14.18
C ASP A 47 -9.50 -10.75 -13.21
N ASP A 48 -8.31 -10.16 -13.43
CA ASP A 48 -7.16 -10.35 -12.54
C ASP A 48 -7.35 -9.59 -11.21
N VAL A 49 -7.89 -10.27 -10.22
CA VAL A 49 -8.14 -9.73 -8.87
C VAL A 49 -6.83 -9.29 -8.18
N GLU A 50 -5.70 -9.94 -8.47
CA GLU A 50 -4.42 -9.55 -7.90
C GLU A 50 -3.93 -8.21 -8.46
N ALA A 51 -4.07 -8.01 -9.78
CA ALA A 51 -3.77 -6.73 -10.41
C ALA A 51 -4.71 -5.63 -9.92
N MET A 52 -6.01 -5.92 -9.72
CA MET A 52 -6.95 -4.99 -9.10
C MET A 52 -6.53 -4.61 -7.69
N ASN A 53 -6.15 -5.55 -6.84
CA ASN A 53 -5.69 -5.27 -5.49
C ASN A 53 -4.42 -4.40 -5.46
N ARG A 54 -3.46 -4.67 -6.37
CA ARG A 54 -2.25 -3.83 -6.52
C ARG A 54 -2.60 -2.42 -7.01
N LEU A 55 -3.54 -2.31 -7.97
CA LEU A 55 -4.03 -1.04 -8.48
C LEU A 55 -4.71 -0.22 -7.37
N VAL A 56 -5.61 -0.84 -6.60
CA VAL A 56 -6.25 -0.19 -5.44
C VAL A 56 -5.21 0.33 -4.46
N LYS A 57 -4.19 -0.45 -4.16
CA LYS A 57 -3.11 -0.01 -3.26
C LYS A 57 -2.38 1.22 -3.82
N ALA A 58 -2.02 1.21 -5.10
CA ALA A 58 -1.34 2.33 -5.74
C ALA A 58 -2.22 3.59 -5.77
N LEU A 59 -3.51 3.46 -6.09
CA LEU A 59 -4.47 4.56 -6.10
C LEU A 59 -4.68 5.17 -4.70
N ILE A 60 -4.71 4.34 -3.66
CA ILE A 60 -4.75 4.83 -2.27
C ILE A 60 -3.53 5.68 -1.94
N GLU A 61 -2.34 5.25 -2.33
CA GLU A 61 -1.10 5.99 -2.08
C GLU A 61 -1.03 7.31 -2.89
N LEU A 62 -1.70 7.36 -4.05
CA LEU A 62 -1.86 8.57 -4.86
C LEU A 62 -2.98 9.49 -4.36
N GLY A 63 -3.80 9.06 -3.40
CA GLY A 63 -4.96 9.81 -2.93
C GLY A 63 -6.18 9.76 -3.85
N SER A 64 -6.16 8.92 -4.89
CA SER A 64 -7.26 8.74 -5.86
C SER A 64 -8.32 7.79 -5.30
N TYR A 65 -8.99 8.23 -4.23
CA TYR A 65 -9.88 7.34 -3.45
C TYR A 65 -11.13 6.91 -4.20
N GLU A 66 -11.72 7.79 -5.02
CA GLU A 66 -12.92 7.47 -5.80
C GLU A 66 -12.64 6.34 -6.80
N GLU A 67 -11.53 6.45 -7.55
CA GLU A 67 -11.14 5.40 -8.49
C GLU A 67 -10.76 4.10 -7.77
N ALA A 68 -10.09 4.21 -6.62
CA ALA A 68 -9.77 3.07 -5.79
C ALA A 68 -11.03 2.33 -5.32
N CYS A 69 -12.11 3.04 -4.96
CA CYS A 69 -13.41 2.45 -4.61
C CYS A 69 -13.98 1.67 -5.79
N ALA A 70 -14.04 2.26 -6.97
CA ALA A 70 -14.62 1.63 -8.15
C ALA A 70 -13.89 0.32 -8.55
N VAL A 71 -12.55 0.33 -8.51
CA VAL A 71 -11.74 -0.87 -8.78
C VAL A 71 -11.93 -1.92 -7.70
N LEU A 72 -12.02 -1.50 -6.44
CA LEU A 72 -12.19 -2.38 -5.31
C LEU A 72 -13.56 -3.09 -5.32
N ASP A 73 -14.61 -2.39 -5.69
CA ASP A 73 -15.96 -2.96 -5.80
C ASP A 73 -15.97 -4.08 -6.85
N LYS A 74 -15.38 -3.84 -8.02
CA LYS A 74 -15.19 -4.88 -9.04
C LYS A 74 -14.38 -6.08 -8.53
N ALA A 75 -13.29 -5.84 -7.80
CA ALA A 75 -12.49 -6.91 -7.21
C ALA A 75 -13.29 -7.74 -6.19
N CYS A 76 -14.17 -7.09 -5.40
CA CYS A 76 -15.03 -7.78 -4.44
C CYS A 76 -16.18 -8.56 -5.10
N GLU A 77 -16.70 -8.09 -6.23
CA GLU A 77 -17.70 -8.82 -7.02
C GLU A 77 -17.10 -10.12 -7.58
N LEU A 78 -15.89 -10.05 -8.15
CA LEU A 78 -15.19 -11.21 -8.71
C LEU A 78 -14.70 -12.18 -7.62
N ALA A 79 -14.29 -11.66 -6.47
CA ALA A 79 -13.73 -12.45 -5.37
C ALA A 79 -14.25 -12.02 -4.00
N PRO A 80 -15.48 -12.37 -3.60
CA PRO A 80 -16.12 -11.91 -2.36
C PRO A 80 -15.37 -12.32 -1.08
N TYR A 81 -14.58 -13.38 -1.15
CA TYR A 81 -13.82 -13.89 0.00
C TYR A 81 -12.36 -13.43 0.05
N ASN A 82 -11.94 -12.53 -0.87
CA ASN A 82 -10.57 -12.04 -0.92
C ASN A 82 -10.27 -11.17 0.31
N ASN A 83 -9.36 -11.65 1.16
CA ASN A 83 -8.98 -10.96 2.40
C ASN A 83 -8.21 -9.66 2.15
N ILE A 84 -7.49 -9.56 1.02
CA ILE A 84 -6.76 -8.35 0.65
C ILE A 84 -7.74 -7.25 0.27
N ALA A 85 -8.73 -7.56 -0.56
CA ALA A 85 -9.79 -6.63 -0.94
C ALA A 85 -10.58 -6.15 0.29
N LYS A 86 -10.90 -7.04 1.23
CA LYS A 86 -11.56 -6.67 2.51
C LYS A 86 -10.73 -5.69 3.34
N LYS A 87 -9.41 -5.91 3.45
CA LYS A 87 -8.49 -5.01 4.16
C LYS A 87 -8.42 -3.64 3.48
N HIS A 88 -8.34 -3.60 2.15
CA HIS A 88 -8.37 -2.35 1.39
C HIS A 88 -9.67 -1.59 1.59
N ARG A 89 -10.82 -2.28 1.61
CA ARG A 89 -12.13 -1.65 1.85
C ARG A 89 -12.18 -0.94 3.20
N VAL A 90 -11.76 -1.61 4.27
CA VAL A 90 -11.74 -1.01 5.61
C VAL A 90 -10.83 0.22 5.65
N ARG A 91 -9.63 0.12 5.07
CA ARG A 91 -8.68 1.24 5.01
C ARG A 91 -9.24 2.40 4.19
N LEU A 92 -9.81 2.13 3.03
CA LEU A 92 -10.31 3.14 2.11
C LEU A 92 -11.51 3.89 2.71
N CYS A 93 -12.46 3.19 3.33
CA CYS A 93 -13.56 3.85 4.05
C CYS A 93 -13.07 4.79 5.16
N GLN A 94 -12.00 4.42 5.87
CA GLN A 94 -11.41 5.28 6.89
C GLN A 94 -10.75 6.52 6.28
N LEU A 95 -10.00 6.36 5.18
CA LEU A 95 -9.33 7.47 4.49
C LEU A 95 -10.32 8.45 3.88
N VAL A 96 -11.40 7.96 3.27
CA VAL A 96 -12.47 8.82 2.73
C VAL A 96 -13.12 9.60 3.87
N ALA A 97 -13.49 8.96 4.97
CA ALA A 97 -14.06 9.64 6.13
C ALA A 97 -13.12 10.69 6.74
N ASP A 98 -11.82 10.42 6.80
CA ASP A 98 -10.82 11.37 7.27
C ASP A 98 -10.61 12.53 6.27
N ALA A 99 -10.76 12.29 4.97
CA ALA A 99 -10.72 13.32 3.93
C ALA A 99 -11.92 14.26 4.04
N ASP A 100 -13.14 13.71 4.16
CA ASP A 100 -14.39 14.47 4.30
C ASP A 100 -14.41 15.32 5.58
N ALA A 101 -13.78 14.83 6.64
CA ALA A 101 -13.62 15.55 7.90
C ALA A 101 -12.50 16.63 7.86
N GLY A 102 -11.83 16.84 6.72
CA GLY A 102 -10.71 17.78 6.60
C GLY A 102 -9.47 17.40 7.40
N ASN A 103 -9.39 16.15 7.86
CA ASN A 103 -8.29 15.65 8.69
C ASN A 103 -7.09 15.16 7.88
N LEU A 104 -7.22 15.05 6.55
CA LEU A 104 -6.14 14.69 5.64
C LEU A 104 -5.57 15.96 5.00
N ASP A 105 -4.30 16.24 5.25
CA ASP A 105 -3.59 17.35 4.62
C ASP A 105 -3.27 16.99 3.16
N PRO A 106 -3.90 17.65 2.16
CA PRO A 106 -3.66 17.35 0.75
C PRO A 106 -2.19 17.57 0.34
N ALA A 107 -1.48 18.44 1.05
CA ALA A 107 -0.06 18.71 0.80
C ALA A 107 0.84 17.54 1.23
N LYS A 108 0.40 16.68 2.14
CA LYS A 108 1.13 15.48 2.56
C LYS A 108 0.96 14.31 1.59
N GLN A 109 -0.16 14.26 0.85
CA GLN A 109 -0.40 13.24 -0.16
C GLN A 109 0.53 13.40 -1.38
N ASN A 110 0.79 14.63 -1.80
CA ASN A 110 1.69 14.92 -2.93
C ASN A 110 3.19 14.93 -2.58
N LYS A 111 3.55 14.93 -1.30
CA LYS A 111 4.96 14.88 -0.84
C LYS A 111 5.47 13.46 -0.58
N LYS A 112 4.68 12.43 -0.80
CA LYS A 112 5.17 11.04 -0.84
C LYS A 112 5.87 10.77 -2.18
N THR A 113 6.72 11.71 -2.61
CA THR A 113 7.75 11.47 -3.60
C THR A 113 8.62 10.35 -3.09
N ALA A 114 8.89 9.41 -3.98
CA ALA A 114 9.85 8.34 -3.86
C ALA A 114 10.85 8.57 -2.72
N GLY A 115 10.58 7.98 -1.57
CA GLY A 115 11.66 7.77 -0.61
C GLY A 115 12.71 7.01 -1.39
N ALA A 116 13.95 7.48 -1.38
CA ALA A 116 15.06 6.74 -1.96
C ALA A 116 14.90 5.28 -1.56
N PRO A 117 15.12 4.32 -2.48
CA PRO A 117 14.96 2.92 -2.18
C PRO A 117 15.69 2.65 -0.87
N GLN A 118 14.95 2.39 0.19
CA GLN A 118 15.58 1.98 1.43
C GLN A 118 16.10 0.59 1.16
N ILE A 119 17.37 0.55 0.84
CA ILE A 119 18.13 -0.67 0.76
C ILE A 119 18.08 -1.21 2.19
N PHE A 120 17.18 -2.16 2.44
CA PHE A 120 17.27 -3.01 3.62
C PHE A 120 18.53 -3.85 3.44
N ILE A 121 19.66 -3.30 3.85
CA ILE A 121 20.89 -4.08 3.96
C ILE A 121 20.66 -4.95 5.20
N GLU A 122 20.18 -6.17 5.00
CA GLU A 122 20.21 -7.20 6.02
C GLU A 122 21.67 -7.61 6.25
N GLU A 123 22.39 -6.80 6.99
CA GLU A 123 23.64 -7.26 7.57
C GLU A 123 23.31 -8.19 8.74
N SER A 124 23.79 -9.42 8.66
CA SER A 124 23.63 -10.41 9.72
C SER A 124 24.05 -9.82 11.07
N GLY A 125 23.12 -9.75 12.02
CA GLY A 125 23.33 -9.22 13.37
C GLY A 125 23.15 -7.70 13.53
N LYS A 126 22.88 -6.92 12.46
CA LYS A 126 22.65 -5.47 12.54
C LYS A 126 21.20 -5.06 12.24
N SER A 127 20.39 -5.95 11.71
CA SER A 127 18.96 -5.72 11.47
C SER A 127 18.12 -6.58 12.40
N GLY A 128 16.92 -6.10 12.72
CA GLY A 128 15.96 -6.83 13.55
C GLY A 128 14.55 -6.34 13.29
N SER A 129 13.58 -7.24 13.46
CA SER A 129 12.16 -6.89 13.44
C SER A 129 11.61 -6.84 14.85
N THR A 130 10.69 -5.92 15.11
CA THR A 130 9.99 -5.78 16.38
C THR A 130 8.55 -5.38 16.17
N ILE A 131 7.74 -5.61 17.19
CA ILE A 131 6.32 -5.26 17.16
C ILE A 131 6.15 -3.90 17.82
N ILE A 132 5.36 -3.04 17.17
CA ILE A 132 4.94 -1.76 17.73
C ILE A 132 3.54 -1.93 18.29
N ARG A 133 3.37 -1.72 19.59
CA ARG A 133 2.05 -1.63 20.22
C ARG A 133 1.49 -0.22 20.06
N TYR A 134 0.28 -0.12 19.53
CA TYR A 134 -0.43 1.15 19.35
C TYR A 134 -1.88 1.04 19.81
N THR A 135 -2.47 2.17 20.18
CA THR A 135 -3.88 2.23 20.57
C THR A 135 -4.77 2.06 19.35
N LYS A 136 -5.79 1.19 19.47
CA LYS A 136 -6.79 0.98 18.43
C LYS A 136 -7.45 2.31 18.06
N GLY A 137 -7.45 2.68 16.76
CA GLY A 137 -7.97 3.97 16.31
C GLY A 137 -6.93 5.09 16.22
N ASN A 138 -5.64 4.83 16.44
CA ASN A 138 -4.58 5.83 16.31
C ASN A 138 -4.52 6.41 14.89
N LYS A 139 -4.81 7.71 14.75
CA LYS A 139 -4.83 8.42 13.46
C LYS A 139 -3.46 8.44 12.78
N ALA A 140 -2.37 8.55 13.54
CA ALA A 140 -1.01 8.54 13.01
C ALA A 140 -0.71 7.23 12.28
N VAL A 141 -1.17 6.07 12.81
CA VAL A 141 -0.96 4.75 12.19
C VAL A 141 -1.74 4.61 10.89
N ARG A 142 -2.94 5.20 10.81
CA ARG A 142 -3.78 5.12 9.61
C ARG A 142 -3.16 5.83 8.40
N GLY A 143 -2.49 6.95 8.66
CA GLY A 143 -1.84 7.76 7.64
C GLY A 143 -0.48 7.24 7.19
N LEU A 144 0.11 6.25 7.89
CA LEU A 144 1.43 5.72 7.57
C LEU A 144 1.42 4.86 6.29
N SER A 145 2.40 5.11 5.46
CA SER A 145 2.71 4.29 4.28
C SER A 145 3.94 3.42 4.54
N ALA A 146 4.08 2.36 3.76
CA ALA A 146 5.33 1.60 3.73
C ALA A 146 6.49 2.54 3.31
N SER A 147 7.67 2.35 3.92
CA SER A 147 8.86 3.18 3.71
C SER A 147 8.78 4.62 4.23
N GLU A 148 7.76 4.98 4.96
CA GLU A 148 7.68 6.30 5.61
C GLU A 148 8.69 6.38 6.76
N GLN A 149 9.44 7.49 6.82
CA GLN A 149 10.42 7.71 7.88
C GLN A 149 9.73 7.99 9.21
N VAL A 150 10.25 7.38 10.26
CA VAL A 150 9.78 7.55 11.63
C VAL A 150 10.92 7.91 12.58
N ALA A 151 10.60 8.64 13.64
CA ALA A 151 11.54 8.99 14.68
C ALA A 151 11.40 8.05 15.88
N PHE A 152 12.53 7.60 16.42
CA PHE A 152 12.59 6.80 17.65
C PHE A 152 13.02 7.67 18.81
N SER A 153 12.33 7.56 19.93
CA SER A 153 12.67 8.24 21.17
C SER A 153 12.72 7.25 22.33
N ARG A 154 13.82 7.20 23.05
CA ARG A 154 13.99 6.30 24.21
C ARG A 154 13.79 7.10 25.51
N TYR A 155 12.91 6.58 26.36
CA TYR A 155 12.76 7.04 27.73
C TYR A 155 12.81 5.85 28.68
N LYS A 156 13.84 5.80 29.54
CA LYS A 156 14.11 4.63 30.40
C LYS A 156 14.18 3.33 29.59
N ASN A 157 13.28 2.39 29.85
CA ASN A 157 13.19 1.09 29.16
C ASN A 157 12.18 1.05 28.03
N THR A 158 11.57 2.17 27.67
CA THR A 158 10.55 2.24 26.63
C THR A 158 11.08 2.98 25.42
N VAL A 159 10.90 2.42 24.24
CA VAL A 159 11.17 3.09 22.96
C VAL A 159 9.83 3.46 22.34
N THR A 160 9.61 4.73 22.11
CA THR A 160 8.44 5.24 21.42
C THR A 160 8.77 5.55 19.97
N VAL A 161 7.79 5.32 19.08
CA VAL A 161 7.88 5.60 17.66
C VAL A 161 6.92 6.74 17.34
N ARG A 162 7.41 7.74 16.63
CA ARG A 162 6.65 8.93 16.24
C ARG A 162 6.81 9.20 14.76
N THR A 163 5.84 9.88 14.16
CA THR A 163 6.02 10.51 12.85
C THR A 163 7.05 11.62 12.94
N LEU A 164 7.60 12.09 11.82
CA LEU A 164 8.49 13.24 11.79
C LEU A 164 7.83 14.53 12.32
N ASP A 165 6.50 14.61 12.22
CA ASP A 165 5.69 15.70 12.80
C ASP A 165 5.45 15.55 14.32
N GLY A 166 6.05 14.53 14.95
CA GLY A 166 5.97 14.32 16.40
C GLY A 166 4.73 13.54 16.88
N GLN A 167 3.82 13.11 16.02
CA GLN A 167 2.65 12.33 16.43
C GLN A 167 3.07 10.92 16.89
N LEU A 168 2.52 10.47 18.00
CA LEU A 168 2.83 9.15 18.54
C LEU A 168 2.21 8.04 17.69
N ILE A 169 3.04 7.18 17.15
CA ILE A 169 2.62 5.96 16.44
C ILE A 169 2.36 4.84 17.45
N GLY A 170 3.33 4.60 18.33
CA GLY A 170 3.22 3.55 19.33
C GLY A 170 4.51 3.35 20.11
N GLN A 171 4.59 2.21 20.80
CA GLN A 171 5.75 1.82 21.61
C GLN A 171 6.29 0.48 21.11
N VAL A 172 7.62 0.38 21.11
CA VAL A 172 8.30 -0.88 20.80
C VAL A 172 8.11 -1.84 21.97
N GLU A 173 7.73 -3.07 21.64
CA GLU A 173 7.61 -4.13 22.64
C GLU A 173 9.00 -4.58 23.08
N PRO A 174 9.34 -4.52 24.38
CA PRO A 174 10.59 -5.10 24.87
C PRO A 174 10.55 -6.63 24.65
N LYS A 175 11.65 -7.17 24.15
CA LYS A 175 11.84 -8.64 24.06
C LYS A 175 12.19 -9.19 25.42
#